data_c56ee4563ab250cb0b42e5e8e45cacc6
#
_entry.id   c56ee4563ab250cb0b42e5e8e45cacc6
#
_cell.length_a   1.000
_cell.length_b   1.000
_cell.length_c   1.000
_cell.angle_alpha   90.00
_cell.angle_beta   90.00
_cell.angle_gamma   90.00
#
_symmetry.space_group_name_H-M   'P 1'
#
loop_
_entity.id
_entity.type
_entity.pdbx_description
1 polymer ?
#
loop_
_entity_poly.entity_id
_entity_poly.type
_entity_poly.pdbx_seq_one_letter_code
_entity_poly.pdbx_strand_id
1 'polypeptide(L)'
;SWSMRYDLIIFDNDGVLVDSEPISNRHLAAYLTELGHPTSYEDSIRDYMGSAMHRIHELVLERTGQRLPDDFDDVFHARVFAAFERELQPVAGVAGVLEKLAADGVPYCVASSGSHARIRVGHRTTGLDRWFAEERIFSSEDVGRGKPAPDLFLYAAERMGVAPERCLVVEDSPLGVQAAVAAGMTVYGFTAMTPAAKLAGAGQLFSSMGELADLLV
;
A
#
# COMPACT_ATOMS: atom_id res chain seq x y z
N SER A 1 -5.26 -0.51 27.51
CA SER A 1 -5.72 0.27 26.36
C SER A 1 -4.67 1.29 25.95
N TRP A 2 -4.68 1.67 24.70
CA TRP A 2 -3.78 2.70 24.17
C TRP A 2 -4.31 4.09 24.44
N SER A 3 -3.43 4.99 24.91
CA SER A 3 -3.73 6.41 25.02
C SER A 3 -3.27 7.09 23.72
N MET A 4 -4.19 7.18 22.75
CA MET A 4 -3.86 7.61 21.40
C MET A 4 -3.84 9.13 21.25
N ARG A 5 -2.81 9.64 20.57
CA ARG A 5 -2.75 11.04 20.14
C ARG A 5 -3.56 11.28 18.86
N TYR A 6 -4.02 10.22 18.22
CA TYR A 6 -4.74 10.24 16.95
C TYR A 6 -6.13 9.66 17.13
N ASP A 7 -7.10 10.17 16.38
CA ASP A 7 -8.47 9.73 16.42
C ASP A 7 -8.80 8.74 15.29
N LEU A 8 -7.90 8.57 14.33
CA LEU A 8 -8.05 7.65 13.20
C LEU A 8 -6.68 7.16 12.75
N ILE A 9 -6.59 5.86 12.51
CA ILE A 9 -5.43 5.27 11.85
C ILE A 9 -5.84 4.84 10.44
N ILE A 10 -5.13 5.36 9.43
CA ILE A 10 -5.37 5.04 8.02
C ILE A 10 -4.22 4.16 7.54
N PHE A 11 -4.52 2.92 7.19
CA PHE A 11 -3.55 1.98 6.65
C PHE A 11 -3.53 2.03 5.13
N ASP A 12 -2.34 2.03 4.52
CA ASP A 12 -2.21 1.57 3.14
C ASP A 12 -2.49 0.07 3.09
N ASN A 13 -2.82 -0.46 1.92
CA ASN A 13 -3.14 -1.88 1.77
C ASN A 13 -1.91 -2.69 1.35
N ASP A 14 -1.44 -2.48 0.12
CA ASP A 14 -0.33 -3.26 -0.45
C ASP A 14 0.98 -2.93 0.27
N GLY A 15 1.62 -3.95 0.81
CA GLY A 15 2.87 -3.81 1.56
C GLY A 15 2.70 -3.44 3.03
N VAL A 16 1.49 -3.10 3.47
CA VAL A 16 1.22 -2.75 4.89
C VAL A 16 0.26 -3.75 5.52
N LEU A 17 -0.91 -3.98 4.92
CA LEU A 17 -1.89 -4.97 5.38
C LEU A 17 -1.66 -6.34 4.74
N VAL A 18 -1.44 -6.35 3.42
CA VAL A 18 -1.23 -7.56 2.64
C VAL A 18 0.19 -7.57 2.07
N ASP A 19 0.84 -8.74 2.11
CA ASP A 19 2.22 -8.92 1.67
C ASP A 19 2.27 -9.16 0.16
N SER A 20 1.91 -8.13 -0.61
CA SER A 20 1.74 -8.20 -2.05
C SER A 20 2.99 -7.91 -2.87
N GLU A 21 3.98 -7.23 -2.30
CA GLU A 21 5.17 -6.78 -3.04
C GLU A 21 6.01 -7.94 -3.58
N PRO A 22 6.28 -9.03 -2.82
CA PRO A 22 7.00 -10.18 -3.38
C PRO A 22 6.29 -10.80 -4.58
N ILE A 23 4.98 -10.96 -4.49
CA ILE A 23 4.17 -11.54 -5.58
C ILE A 23 4.19 -10.63 -6.81
N SER A 24 3.92 -9.34 -6.62
CA SER A 24 3.89 -8.36 -7.72
C SER A 24 5.24 -8.28 -8.43
N ASN A 25 6.34 -8.22 -7.68
CA ASN A 25 7.67 -8.07 -8.27
C ASN A 25 8.14 -9.36 -8.95
N ARG A 26 7.78 -10.53 -8.42
CA ARG A 26 8.08 -11.80 -9.08
C ARG A 26 7.39 -11.91 -10.44
N HIS A 27 6.11 -11.52 -10.49
CA HIS A 27 5.36 -11.54 -11.74
C HIS A 27 5.81 -10.47 -12.72
N LEU A 28 6.18 -9.28 -12.24
CA LEU A 28 6.73 -8.23 -13.10
C LEU A 28 8.04 -8.68 -13.74
N ALA A 29 8.96 -9.23 -12.94
CA ALA A 29 10.23 -9.76 -13.44
C ALA A 29 10.01 -10.84 -14.50
N ALA A 30 9.12 -11.80 -14.23
CA ALA A 30 8.82 -12.88 -15.15
C ALA A 30 8.22 -12.36 -16.47
N TYR A 31 7.27 -11.43 -16.39
CA TYR A 31 6.60 -10.90 -17.58
C TYR A 31 7.54 -10.05 -18.44
N LEU A 32 8.33 -9.18 -17.82
CA LEU A 32 9.34 -8.40 -18.55
C LEU A 32 10.35 -9.32 -19.26
N THR A 33 10.79 -10.36 -18.58
CA THR A 33 11.70 -11.35 -19.18
C THR A 33 11.07 -12.07 -20.37
N GLU A 34 9.79 -12.46 -20.26
CA GLU A 34 9.01 -13.03 -21.36
C GLU A 34 8.98 -12.12 -22.58
N LEU A 35 8.87 -10.82 -22.37
CA LEU A 35 8.81 -9.81 -23.43
C LEU A 35 10.17 -9.46 -24.04
N GLY A 36 11.23 -10.12 -23.59
CA GLY A 36 12.58 -9.89 -24.10
C GLY A 36 13.39 -8.84 -23.33
N HIS A 37 12.92 -8.46 -22.14
CA HIS A 37 13.62 -7.52 -21.25
C HIS A 37 14.08 -8.28 -19.99
N PRO A 38 15.24 -8.94 -20.02
CA PRO A 38 15.70 -9.76 -18.89
C PRO A 38 15.68 -8.97 -17.58
N THR A 39 14.90 -9.45 -16.62
CA THR A 39 14.69 -8.78 -15.34
C THR A 39 14.61 -9.84 -14.26
N SER A 40 15.52 -9.79 -13.27
CA SER A 40 15.45 -10.66 -12.11
C SER A 40 14.46 -10.10 -11.09
N TYR A 41 14.09 -10.92 -10.10
CA TYR A 41 13.29 -10.46 -8.98
C TYR A 41 13.98 -9.27 -8.27
N GLU A 42 15.27 -9.38 -8.04
CA GLU A 42 16.07 -8.33 -7.38
C GLU A 42 16.13 -7.05 -8.22
N ASP A 43 16.22 -7.17 -9.54
CA ASP A 43 16.12 -6.03 -10.46
C ASP A 43 14.78 -5.32 -10.32
N SER A 44 13.71 -6.08 -10.25
CA SER A 44 12.34 -5.53 -10.13
C SER A 44 12.18 -4.76 -8.81
N ILE A 45 12.62 -5.34 -7.70
CA ILE A 45 12.59 -4.68 -6.39
C ILE A 45 13.38 -3.37 -6.44
N ARG A 46 14.60 -3.41 -6.96
CA ARG A 46 15.50 -2.23 -7.00
C ARG A 46 14.93 -1.12 -7.87
N ASP A 47 14.42 -1.46 -9.05
CA ASP A 47 14.12 -0.49 -10.10
C ASP A 47 12.65 -0.07 -10.16
N TYR A 48 11.72 -0.96 -9.76
CA TYR A 48 10.30 -0.77 -10.04
C TYR A 48 9.40 -0.77 -8.79
N MET A 49 9.83 -1.34 -7.67
CA MET A 49 8.99 -1.40 -6.48
C MET A 49 8.60 0.01 -6.00
N GLY A 50 7.30 0.19 -5.76
CA GLY A 50 6.77 1.49 -5.31
C GLY A 50 6.60 2.52 -6.42
N SER A 51 6.90 2.17 -7.68
CA SER A 51 6.72 3.06 -8.83
C SER A 51 5.31 2.94 -9.39
N ALA A 52 4.79 4.06 -9.91
CA ALA A 52 3.57 4.04 -10.69
C ALA A 52 3.81 3.32 -12.03
N MET A 53 2.76 2.73 -12.61
CA MET A 53 2.88 1.96 -13.86
C MET A 53 3.50 2.77 -14.99
N HIS A 54 3.13 4.04 -15.15
CA HIS A 54 3.69 4.88 -16.22
C HIS A 54 5.22 5.03 -16.09
N ARG A 55 5.76 5.01 -14.87
CA ARG A 55 7.21 5.09 -14.65
C ARG A 55 7.91 3.81 -15.08
N ILE A 56 7.26 2.66 -14.91
CA ILE A 56 7.79 1.38 -15.42
C ILE A 56 7.92 1.43 -16.94
N HIS A 57 6.88 1.91 -17.63
CA HIS A 57 6.91 2.11 -19.09
C HIS A 57 8.05 3.04 -19.52
N GLU A 58 8.22 4.17 -18.83
CA GLU A 58 9.29 5.13 -19.13
C GLU A 58 10.68 4.50 -18.96
N LEU A 59 10.90 3.79 -17.85
CA LEU A 59 12.22 3.19 -17.56
C LEU A 59 12.56 2.10 -18.57
N VAL A 60 11.60 1.26 -18.95
CA VAL A 60 11.85 0.23 -19.97
C VAL A 60 12.19 0.87 -21.32
N LEU A 61 11.45 1.91 -21.71
CA LEU A 61 11.74 2.63 -22.96
C LEU A 61 13.12 3.28 -22.94
N GLU A 62 13.49 3.95 -21.84
CA GLU A 62 14.81 4.58 -21.70
C GLU A 62 15.93 3.56 -21.80
N ARG A 63 15.78 2.38 -21.20
CA ARG A 63 16.84 1.36 -21.12
C ARG A 63 16.97 0.51 -22.36
N THR A 64 15.86 0.26 -23.05
CA THR A 64 15.81 -0.72 -24.15
C THR A 64 15.51 -0.09 -25.52
N GLY A 65 15.00 1.12 -25.54
CA GLY A 65 14.51 1.76 -26.76
C GLY A 65 13.22 1.15 -27.29
N GLN A 66 12.61 0.22 -26.55
CA GLN A 66 11.38 -0.49 -26.96
C GLN A 66 10.25 -0.16 -26.01
N ARG A 67 9.05 0.03 -26.59
CA ARG A 67 7.83 0.22 -25.82
C ARG A 67 7.28 -1.12 -25.35
N LEU A 68 6.73 -1.14 -24.15
CA LEU A 68 5.93 -2.27 -23.69
C LEU A 68 4.63 -2.37 -24.51
N PRO A 69 4.03 -3.57 -24.63
CA PRO A 69 2.74 -3.74 -25.31
C PRO A 69 1.66 -2.81 -24.75
N ASP A 70 0.71 -2.42 -25.60
CA ASP A 70 -0.41 -1.57 -25.19
C ASP A 70 -1.26 -2.21 -24.09
N ASP A 71 -1.34 -3.54 -24.06
CA ASP A 71 -2.07 -4.30 -23.05
C ASP A 71 -1.23 -4.73 -21.85
N PHE A 72 -0.01 -4.21 -21.72
CA PHE A 72 0.93 -4.64 -20.67
C PHE A 72 0.32 -4.54 -19.26
N ASP A 73 -0.28 -3.39 -18.95
CA ASP A 73 -0.84 -3.15 -17.61
C ASP A 73 -1.98 -4.13 -17.31
N ASP A 74 -2.87 -4.36 -18.28
CA ASP A 74 -4.00 -5.26 -18.11
C ASP A 74 -3.56 -6.70 -17.91
N VAL A 75 -2.59 -7.16 -18.72
CA VAL A 75 -2.05 -8.52 -18.60
C VAL A 75 -1.32 -8.70 -17.28
N PHE A 76 -0.47 -7.74 -16.92
CA PHE A 76 0.27 -7.78 -15.66
C PHE A 76 -0.68 -7.83 -14.46
N HIS A 77 -1.65 -6.92 -14.41
CA HIS A 77 -2.62 -6.87 -13.31
C HIS A 77 -3.45 -8.16 -13.23
N ALA A 78 -3.85 -8.75 -14.36
CA ALA A 78 -4.59 -10.00 -14.36
C ALA A 78 -3.76 -11.17 -13.78
N ARG A 79 -2.48 -11.25 -14.13
CA ARG A 79 -1.56 -12.27 -13.59
C ARG A 79 -1.36 -12.10 -12.08
N VAL A 80 -1.14 -10.88 -11.63
CA VAL A 80 -0.95 -10.58 -10.20
C VAL A 80 -2.23 -10.87 -9.42
N PHE A 81 -3.38 -10.44 -9.94
CA PHE A 81 -4.68 -10.67 -9.31
C PHE A 81 -4.96 -12.17 -9.13
N ALA A 82 -4.70 -12.97 -10.16
CA ALA A 82 -4.85 -14.42 -10.07
C ALA A 82 -3.90 -15.05 -9.02
N ALA A 83 -2.66 -14.55 -8.94
CA ALA A 83 -1.71 -15.02 -7.93
C ALA A 83 -2.15 -14.65 -6.52
N PHE A 84 -2.72 -13.47 -6.32
CA PHE A 84 -3.23 -13.04 -5.01
C PHE A 84 -4.28 -13.99 -4.46
N GLU A 85 -5.19 -14.48 -5.30
CA GLU A 85 -6.22 -15.41 -4.87
C GLU A 85 -5.65 -16.70 -4.28
N ARG A 86 -4.44 -17.09 -4.70
CA ARG A 86 -3.80 -18.34 -4.27
C ARG A 86 -2.74 -18.16 -3.19
N GLU A 87 -2.00 -17.04 -3.22
CA GLU A 87 -0.73 -16.93 -2.51
C GLU A 87 -0.67 -15.79 -1.51
N LEU A 88 -1.58 -14.81 -1.58
CA LEU A 88 -1.48 -13.61 -0.76
C LEU A 88 -1.58 -13.92 0.73
N GLN A 89 -0.65 -13.40 1.51
CA GLN A 89 -0.61 -13.52 2.96
C GLN A 89 -0.78 -12.14 3.59
N PRO A 90 -1.32 -12.06 4.82
CA PRO A 90 -1.28 -10.81 5.56
C PRO A 90 0.17 -10.48 5.92
N VAL A 91 0.47 -9.20 6.06
CA VAL A 91 1.77 -8.78 6.59
C VAL A 91 1.92 -9.33 8.01
N ALA A 92 3.11 -9.86 8.32
CA ALA A 92 3.37 -10.50 9.61
C ALA A 92 3.03 -9.54 10.77
N GLY A 93 2.19 -10.00 11.69
CA GLY A 93 1.80 -9.27 12.89
C GLY A 93 0.69 -8.24 12.70
N VAL A 94 0.24 -7.98 11.48
CA VAL A 94 -0.78 -6.93 11.25
C VAL A 94 -2.14 -7.31 11.87
N ALA A 95 -2.49 -8.60 11.85
CA ALA A 95 -3.73 -9.07 12.45
C ALA A 95 -3.80 -8.74 13.95
N GLY A 96 -2.68 -8.90 14.66
CA GLY A 96 -2.60 -8.55 16.08
C GLY A 96 -2.81 -7.08 16.35
N VAL A 97 -2.27 -6.21 15.49
CA VAL A 97 -2.49 -4.76 15.58
C VAL A 97 -3.97 -4.42 15.36
N LEU A 98 -4.58 -4.99 14.32
CA LEU A 98 -6.01 -4.75 14.02
C LEU A 98 -6.93 -5.26 15.14
N GLU A 99 -6.63 -6.43 15.67
CA GLU A 99 -7.37 -7.00 16.81
C GLU A 99 -7.33 -6.06 18.02
N LYS A 100 -6.14 -5.51 18.31
CA LYS A 100 -5.96 -4.58 19.42
C LYS A 100 -6.72 -3.28 19.21
N LEU A 101 -6.64 -2.71 18.00
CA LEU A 101 -7.38 -1.49 17.66
C LEU A 101 -8.88 -1.71 17.80
N ALA A 102 -9.39 -2.82 17.28
CA ALA A 102 -10.82 -3.16 17.38
C ALA A 102 -11.26 -3.33 18.83
N ALA A 103 -10.47 -4.06 19.63
CA ALA A 103 -10.78 -4.30 21.04
C ALA A 103 -10.78 -3.00 21.88
N ASP A 104 -9.88 -2.08 21.54
CA ASP A 104 -9.77 -0.79 22.24
C ASP A 104 -10.71 0.30 21.66
N GLY A 105 -11.46 -0.02 20.63
CA GLY A 105 -12.39 0.91 20.00
C GLY A 105 -11.71 2.06 19.27
N VAL A 106 -10.46 1.90 18.82
CA VAL A 106 -9.73 2.90 18.05
C VAL A 106 -10.18 2.86 16.61
N PRO A 107 -10.69 3.95 16.02
CA PRO A 107 -11.12 3.97 14.63
C PRO A 107 -9.95 3.72 13.67
N TYR A 108 -10.20 2.92 12.65
CA TYR A 108 -9.22 2.63 11.61
C TYR A 108 -9.92 2.38 10.27
N CYS A 109 -9.17 2.59 9.19
CA CYS A 109 -9.64 2.31 7.83
C CYS A 109 -8.44 1.96 6.94
N VAL A 110 -8.71 1.54 5.71
CA VAL A 110 -7.70 1.34 4.67
C VAL A 110 -7.94 2.32 3.53
N ALA A 111 -6.86 2.89 3.00
CA ALA A 111 -6.89 3.78 1.85
C ALA A 111 -5.82 3.32 0.85
N SER A 112 -6.26 2.74 -0.25
CA SER A 112 -5.40 2.05 -1.22
C SER A 112 -5.50 2.64 -2.62
N SER A 113 -4.39 2.63 -3.35
CA SER A 113 -4.37 2.94 -4.78
C SER A 113 -5.02 1.85 -5.64
N GLY A 114 -5.25 0.67 -5.08
CA GLY A 114 -5.91 -0.43 -5.78
C GLY A 114 -7.41 -0.23 -5.94
N SER A 115 -8.02 -1.01 -6.83
CA SER A 115 -9.48 -1.03 -6.99
C SER A 115 -10.16 -1.66 -5.79
N HIS A 116 -11.44 -1.35 -5.60
CA HIS A 116 -12.26 -2.02 -4.57
C HIS A 116 -12.24 -3.54 -4.74
N ALA A 117 -12.34 -4.03 -5.96
CA ALA A 117 -12.32 -5.47 -6.25
C ALA A 117 -11.01 -6.11 -5.78
N ARG A 118 -9.87 -5.46 -6.06
CA ARG A 118 -8.54 -5.95 -5.65
C ARG A 118 -8.40 -5.96 -4.13
N ILE A 119 -8.80 -4.89 -3.47
CA ILE A 119 -8.73 -4.77 -2.01
C ILE A 119 -9.55 -5.90 -1.36
N ARG A 120 -10.78 -6.10 -1.81
CA ARG A 120 -11.69 -7.09 -1.24
C ARG A 120 -11.23 -8.51 -1.44
N VAL A 121 -10.70 -8.85 -2.63
CA VAL A 121 -10.14 -10.18 -2.90
C VAL A 121 -8.97 -10.44 -1.97
N GLY A 122 -8.06 -9.48 -1.83
CA GLY A 122 -6.92 -9.61 -0.93
C GLY A 122 -7.33 -9.79 0.53
N HIS A 123 -8.32 -9.05 0.98
CA HIS A 123 -8.82 -9.18 2.35
C HIS A 123 -9.50 -10.54 2.58
N ARG A 124 -10.28 -11.04 1.63
CA ARG A 124 -10.88 -12.38 1.76
C ARG A 124 -9.83 -13.47 1.79
N THR A 125 -8.86 -13.40 0.89
CA THR A 125 -7.79 -14.40 0.80
C THR A 125 -6.96 -14.47 2.09
N THR A 126 -6.70 -13.31 2.71
CA THR A 126 -5.86 -13.21 3.91
C THR A 126 -6.64 -13.28 5.22
N GLY A 127 -7.97 -13.30 5.18
CA GLY A 127 -8.81 -13.26 6.37
C GLY A 127 -8.92 -11.90 7.02
N LEU A 128 -8.39 -10.83 6.40
CA LEU A 128 -8.46 -9.48 6.93
C LEU A 128 -9.84 -8.83 6.79
N ASP A 129 -10.72 -9.43 5.98
CA ASP A 129 -12.10 -8.93 5.77
C ASP A 129 -12.90 -8.85 7.08
N ARG A 130 -12.54 -9.63 8.10
CA ARG A 130 -13.17 -9.55 9.43
C ARG A 130 -12.98 -8.19 10.12
N TRP A 131 -11.93 -7.43 9.75
CA TRP A 131 -11.66 -6.09 10.32
C TRP A 131 -12.08 -4.95 9.40
N PHE A 132 -12.25 -5.21 8.11
CA PHE A 132 -12.51 -4.17 7.12
C PHE A 132 -13.87 -4.39 6.45
N ALA A 133 -14.93 -3.92 7.11
CA ALA A 133 -16.23 -3.78 6.47
C ALA A 133 -16.18 -2.66 5.42
N GLU A 134 -17.16 -2.63 4.53
CA GLU A 134 -17.19 -1.71 3.38
C GLU A 134 -16.94 -0.24 3.76
N GLU A 135 -17.52 0.21 4.85
CA GLU A 135 -17.39 1.60 5.32
C GLU A 135 -15.99 1.97 5.82
N ARG A 136 -15.07 1.00 5.94
CA ARG A 136 -13.67 1.21 6.32
C ARG A 136 -12.71 1.06 5.15
N ILE A 137 -13.22 0.94 3.91
CA ILE A 137 -12.42 0.70 2.72
C ILE A 137 -12.54 1.88 1.77
N PHE A 138 -11.42 2.52 1.45
CA PHE A 138 -11.33 3.63 0.50
C PHE A 138 -10.32 3.29 -0.59
N SER A 139 -10.70 3.58 -1.84
CA SER A 139 -9.95 3.25 -3.04
C SER A 139 -9.70 4.49 -3.87
N SER A 140 -8.62 4.48 -4.66
CA SER A 140 -8.38 5.53 -5.65
C SER A 140 -9.54 5.67 -6.64
N GLU A 141 -10.37 4.63 -6.80
CA GLU A 141 -11.60 4.70 -7.62
C GLU A 141 -12.62 5.70 -7.07
N ASP A 142 -12.52 6.03 -5.77
CA ASP A 142 -13.46 6.94 -5.10
C ASP A 142 -13.11 8.42 -5.31
N VAL A 143 -11.94 8.71 -5.86
CA VAL A 143 -11.41 10.08 -6.01
C VAL A 143 -10.89 10.31 -7.44
N GLY A 144 -10.69 11.58 -7.80
CA GLY A 144 -10.21 11.93 -9.13
C GLY A 144 -8.71 11.80 -9.32
N ARG A 145 -7.93 11.84 -8.23
CA ARG A 145 -6.46 11.78 -8.27
C ARG A 145 -5.94 10.84 -7.19
N GLY A 146 -5.06 9.93 -7.59
CA GLY A 146 -4.40 9.02 -6.67
C GLY A 146 -3.14 9.60 -6.04
N LYS A 147 -2.51 8.84 -5.14
CA LYS A 147 -1.22 9.17 -4.54
C LYS A 147 -0.20 9.50 -5.63
N PRO A 148 0.60 10.54 -5.53
CA PRO A 148 0.94 11.33 -4.34
C PRO A 148 0.00 12.49 -4.02
N ALA A 149 -1.13 12.66 -4.74
CA ALA A 149 -2.11 13.67 -4.39
C ALA A 149 -2.75 13.33 -3.03
N PRO A 150 -3.14 14.33 -2.23
CA PRO A 150 -3.71 14.10 -0.90
C PRO A 150 -5.16 13.63 -0.92
N ASP A 151 -5.79 13.61 -2.10
CA ASP A 151 -7.23 13.44 -2.26
C ASP A 151 -7.77 12.19 -1.57
N LEU A 152 -7.09 11.05 -1.73
CA LEU A 152 -7.56 9.78 -1.15
C LEU A 152 -7.56 9.81 0.38
N PHE A 153 -6.49 10.29 1.00
CA PHE A 153 -6.41 10.38 2.45
C PHE A 153 -7.39 11.41 3.02
N LEU A 154 -7.55 12.55 2.34
CA LEU A 154 -8.53 13.55 2.74
C LEU A 154 -9.96 13.00 2.65
N TYR A 155 -10.26 12.25 1.61
CA TYR A 155 -11.55 11.59 1.43
C TYR A 155 -11.81 10.59 2.56
N ALA A 156 -10.83 9.74 2.86
CA ALA A 156 -10.94 8.77 3.96
C ALA A 156 -11.20 9.46 5.31
N ALA A 157 -10.45 10.51 5.62
CA ALA A 157 -10.62 11.26 6.86
C ALA A 157 -12.02 11.90 6.95
N GLU A 158 -12.49 12.49 5.86
CA GLU A 158 -13.84 13.09 5.78
C GLU A 158 -14.91 12.04 6.01
N ARG A 159 -14.84 10.89 5.32
CA ARG A 159 -15.81 9.82 5.46
C ARG A 159 -15.80 9.19 6.87
N MET A 160 -14.64 9.15 7.51
CA MET A 160 -14.51 8.66 8.88
C MET A 160 -14.80 9.74 9.93
N GLY A 161 -15.03 10.99 9.52
CA GLY A 161 -15.41 12.07 10.42
C GLY A 161 -14.28 12.61 11.30
N VAL A 162 -13.02 12.54 10.83
CA VAL A 162 -11.84 12.95 11.61
C VAL A 162 -11.06 14.01 10.86
N ALA A 163 -10.64 15.08 11.55
CA ALA A 163 -9.82 16.11 10.95
C ALA A 163 -8.43 15.56 10.56
N PRO A 164 -7.83 16.03 9.45
CA PRO A 164 -6.53 15.52 8.99
C PRO A 164 -5.44 15.53 10.04
N GLU A 165 -5.34 16.59 10.84
CA GLU A 165 -4.33 16.71 11.89
C GLU A 165 -4.50 15.70 13.04
N ARG A 166 -5.64 15.01 13.08
CA ARG A 166 -5.91 13.96 14.06
C ARG A 166 -5.78 12.55 13.47
N CYS A 167 -5.31 12.46 12.22
CA CYS A 167 -5.12 11.19 11.51
C CYS A 167 -3.65 10.78 11.52
N LEU A 168 -3.41 9.49 11.70
CA LEU A 168 -2.12 8.83 11.50
C LEU A 168 -2.22 7.91 10.29
N VAL A 169 -1.33 8.10 9.33
CA VAL A 169 -1.21 7.22 8.15
C VAL A 169 -0.07 6.24 8.37
N VAL A 170 -0.28 4.99 7.99
CA VAL A 170 0.74 3.93 7.98
C VAL A 170 1.01 3.56 6.52
N GLU A 171 2.23 3.82 6.05
CA GLU A 171 2.59 3.73 4.63
C GLU A 171 3.95 3.06 4.41
N ASP A 172 4.11 2.37 3.28
CA ASP A 172 5.38 1.77 2.88
C ASP A 172 5.95 2.33 1.57
N SER A 173 5.24 3.24 0.90
CA SER A 173 5.65 3.77 -0.40
C SER A 173 5.99 5.26 -0.36
N PRO A 174 6.95 5.71 -1.20
CA PRO A 174 7.25 7.14 -1.32
C PRO A 174 6.04 7.98 -1.71
N LEU A 175 5.23 7.50 -2.65
CA LEU A 175 4.04 8.22 -3.12
C LEU A 175 3.00 8.35 -2.01
N GLY A 176 2.83 7.31 -1.19
CA GLY A 176 1.91 7.34 -0.06
C GLY A 176 2.36 8.28 1.04
N VAL A 177 3.66 8.30 1.36
CA VAL A 177 4.22 9.26 2.33
C VAL A 177 3.99 10.68 1.86
N GLN A 178 4.26 10.97 0.58
CA GLN A 178 4.03 12.30 0.00
C GLN A 178 2.55 12.69 0.09
N ALA A 179 1.65 11.78 -0.20
CA ALA A 179 0.21 12.02 -0.14
C ALA A 179 -0.24 12.37 1.29
N ALA A 180 0.26 11.65 2.28
CA ALA A 180 -0.07 11.90 3.69
C ALA A 180 0.44 13.26 4.15
N VAL A 181 1.68 13.61 3.82
CA VAL A 181 2.26 14.93 4.11
C VAL A 181 1.44 16.03 3.46
N ALA A 182 1.08 15.86 2.18
CA ALA A 182 0.26 16.83 1.46
C ALA A 182 -1.14 16.97 2.05
N ALA A 183 -1.67 15.91 2.69
CA ALA A 183 -2.96 15.94 3.37
C ALA A 183 -2.90 16.59 4.76
N GLY A 184 -1.72 16.96 5.25
CA GLY A 184 -1.55 17.51 6.60
C GLY A 184 -1.66 16.46 7.69
N MET A 185 -1.40 15.21 7.37
CA MET A 185 -1.47 14.09 8.31
C MET A 185 -0.08 13.67 8.78
N THR A 186 0.01 13.12 9.99
CA THR A 186 1.20 12.42 10.44
C THR A 186 1.29 11.09 9.70
N VAL A 187 2.50 10.70 9.31
CA VAL A 187 2.72 9.42 8.63
C VAL A 187 3.87 8.66 9.28
N TYR A 188 3.65 7.37 9.54
CA TYR A 188 4.68 6.43 9.97
C TYR A 188 5.04 5.54 8.79
N GLY A 189 6.34 5.43 8.49
CA GLY A 189 6.86 4.69 7.35
C GLY A 189 7.28 3.28 7.71
N PHE A 190 6.76 2.30 6.98
CA PHE A 190 7.06 0.87 7.16
C PHE A 190 8.23 0.48 6.27
N THR A 191 9.33 0.05 6.88
CA THR A 191 10.59 -0.22 6.18
C THR A 191 10.88 -1.71 5.96
N ALA A 192 9.91 -2.60 6.14
CA ALA A 192 10.15 -4.04 5.99
C ALA A 192 10.75 -4.41 4.64
N MET A 193 10.30 -3.76 3.55
CA MET A 193 10.84 -3.95 2.21
C MET A 193 11.33 -2.67 1.55
N THR A 194 10.95 -1.51 2.07
CA THR A 194 11.29 -0.20 1.49
C THR A 194 12.46 0.42 2.26
N PRO A 195 13.56 0.79 1.59
CA PRO A 195 14.65 1.48 2.25
C PRO A 195 14.19 2.78 2.93
N ALA A 196 14.68 3.02 4.13
CA ALA A 196 14.31 4.21 4.93
C ALA A 196 14.50 5.52 4.16
N ALA A 197 15.55 5.62 3.35
CA ALA A 197 15.85 6.82 2.55
C ALA A 197 14.73 7.17 1.56
N LYS A 198 13.92 6.20 1.15
CA LYS A 198 12.80 6.42 0.21
C LYS A 198 11.55 6.95 0.90
N LEU A 199 11.51 6.91 2.22
CA LEU A 199 10.35 7.33 3.02
C LEU A 199 10.58 8.68 3.72
N ALA A 200 11.36 9.56 3.09
CA ALA A 200 11.58 10.92 3.59
C ALA A 200 10.24 11.64 3.73
N GLY A 201 10.05 12.33 4.85
CA GLY A 201 8.78 12.97 5.20
C GLY A 201 7.98 12.19 6.24
N ALA A 202 8.29 10.91 6.46
CA ALA A 202 7.69 10.14 7.55
C ALA A 202 8.19 10.70 8.90
N GLY A 203 7.24 10.89 9.81
CA GLY A 203 7.57 11.39 11.17
C GLY A 203 8.23 10.33 12.04
N GLN A 204 8.03 9.07 11.72
CA GLN A 204 8.58 7.92 12.41
C GLN A 204 8.72 6.76 11.42
N LEU A 205 9.78 5.96 11.58
CA LEU A 205 9.96 4.73 10.81
C LEU A 205 9.83 3.51 11.73
N PHE A 206 9.35 2.41 11.18
CA PHE A 206 9.28 1.14 11.90
C PHE A 206 9.46 -0.01 10.91
N SER A 207 9.99 -1.14 11.38
CA SER A 207 10.33 -2.28 10.54
C SER A 207 9.48 -3.53 10.79
N SER A 208 8.64 -3.52 11.84
CA SER A 208 7.73 -4.64 12.16
C SER A 208 6.43 -4.11 12.75
N MET A 209 5.37 -4.91 12.64
CA MET A 209 4.08 -4.54 13.23
C MET A 209 4.12 -4.50 14.75
N GLY A 210 5.04 -5.28 15.39
CA GLY A 210 5.28 -5.17 16.81
C GLY A 210 5.82 -3.79 17.21
N GLU A 211 6.73 -3.23 16.43
CA GLU A 211 7.22 -1.85 16.63
C GLU A 211 6.09 -0.83 16.47
N LEU A 212 5.23 -1.02 15.47
CA LEU A 212 4.08 -0.14 15.29
C LEU A 212 3.19 -0.16 16.53
N ALA A 213 2.89 -1.33 17.06
CA ALA A 213 2.09 -1.45 18.27
C ALA A 213 2.69 -0.65 19.43
N ASP A 214 4.01 -0.69 19.61
CA ASP A 214 4.71 0.07 20.65
C ASP A 214 4.63 1.58 20.42
N LEU A 215 4.70 2.02 19.15
CA LEU A 215 4.59 3.44 18.80
C LEU A 215 3.18 4.00 19.00
N LEU A 216 2.16 3.16 19.00
CA LEU A 216 0.76 3.58 19.15
C LEU A 216 0.32 3.75 20.61
N VAL A 217 1.15 3.37 21.54
CA VAL A 217 0.84 3.47 22.99
C VAL A 217 1.05 4.88 23.53
#